data_86a172c0d0aa43fdf4eb479341d892da
#
_entry.id   86a172c0d0aa43fdf4eb479341d892da
#
_cell.length_a   1.000
_cell.length_b   1.000
_cell.length_c   1.000
_cell.angle_alpha   90.00
_cell.angle_beta   90.00
_cell.angle_gamma   90.00
#
_symmetry.space_group_name_H-M   'P 1'
#
loop_
_entity.id
_entity.type
_entity.pdbx_description
1 polymer ?
#
loop_
_entity_poly.entity_id
_entity_poly.type
_entity_poly.pdbx_seq_one_letter_code
_entity_poly.pdbx_strand_id
1 'polypeptide(L)'
;MFGISAAVGRETEQRALALIRDELERFRTDGVTQSELDRAREQVHASVLMAEESTASRMNKLGYSELYLGRVLPADEVLARYDAVTREDILGLARETLDFDRVSFSAVGRLRPQEEYEQQLKG
;
A
#
# COMPACT_ATOMS: atom_id res chain seq x y z
N MET A 1 -2.29 -6.80 -5.12
CA MET A 1 -3.50 -5.94 -5.10
C MET A 1 -3.30 -4.85 -4.06
N PHE A 2 -3.43 -3.60 -4.45
CA PHE A 2 -3.47 -2.46 -3.54
C PHE A 2 -4.94 -2.15 -3.20
N GLY A 3 -5.24 -1.85 -1.94
CA GLY A 3 -6.61 -1.58 -1.52
C GLY A 3 -6.68 -0.59 -0.36
N ILE A 4 -7.69 0.26 -0.37
CA ILE A 4 -8.01 1.20 0.69
C ILE A 4 -9.35 0.81 1.28
N SER A 5 -9.43 0.77 2.60
CA SER A 5 -10.68 0.54 3.33
C SER A 5 -10.91 1.69 4.29
N ALA A 6 -12.12 2.24 4.29
CA ALA A 6 -12.50 3.33 5.18
C ALA A 6 -13.92 3.14 5.68
N ALA A 7 -14.18 3.56 6.92
CA ALA A 7 -15.52 3.63 7.50
C ALA A 7 -15.83 5.10 7.80
N VAL A 8 -16.85 5.64 7.17
CA VAL A 8 -17.20 7.07 7.26
C VAL A 8 -18.70 7.26 7.44
N GLY A 9 -19.08 8.38 8.01
CA GLY A 9 -20.49 8.78 8.08
C GLY A 9 -21.01 9.24 6.72
N ARG A 10 -22.30 9.10 6.47
CA ARG A 10 -22.95 9.51 5.21
C ARG A 10 -22.68 10.96 4.82
N GLU A 11 -22.56 11.85 5.79
CA GLU A 11 -22.34 13.29 5.54
C GLU A 11 -20.91 13.58 5.09
N THR A 12 -19.98 12.69 5.41
CA THR A 12 -18.54 12.85 5.13
C THR A 12 -18.03 11.96 4.01
N GLU A 13 -18.85 11.03 3.49
CA GLU A 13 -18.40 10.01 2.54
C GLU A 13 -17.82 10.61 1.25
N GLN A 14 -18.50 11.58 0.65
CA GLN A 14 -18.03 12.21 -0.59
C GLN A 14 -16.72 12.95 -0.39
N ARG A 15 -16.60 13.66 0.75
CA ARG A 15 -15.35 14.33 1.10
C ARG A 15 -14.20 13.33 1.32
N ALA A 16 -14.49 12.22 1.98
CA ALA A 16 -13.50 11.17 2.18
C ALA A 16 -13.03 10.55 0.86
N LEU A 17 -13.95 10.25 -0.05
CA LEU A 17 -13.62 9.74 -1.38
C LEU A 17 -12.80 10.74 -2.20
N ALA A 18 -13.17 12.02 -2.17
CA ALA A 18 -12.41 13.08 -2.83
C ALA A 18 -10.98 13.16 -2.28
N LEU A 19 -10.82 13.16 -0.95
CA LEU A 19 -9.50 13.18 -0.30
C LEU A 19 -8.65 11.94 -0.65
N ILE A 20 -9.27 10.75 -0.68
CA ILE A 20 -8.57 9.52 -1.08
C ILE A 20 -8.09 9.64 -2.53
N ARG A 21 -8.96 10.09 -3.43
CA ARG A 21 -8.59 10.29 -4.83
C ARG A 21 -7.46 11.30 -4.99
N ASP A 22 -7.60 12.48 -4.38
CA ASP A 22 -6.60 13.55 -4.46
C ASP A 22 -5.24 13.07 -3.94
N GLU A 23 -5.23 12.32 -2.83
CA GLU A 23 -4.01 11.78 -2.24
C GLU A 23 -3.36 10.71 -3.14
N LEU A 24 -4.16 9.83 -3.76
CA LEU A 24 -3.65 8.85 -4.71
C LEU A 24 -3.11 9.51 -5.98
N GLU A 25 -3.78 10.54 -6.50
CA GLU A 25 -3.30 11.27 -7.66
C GLU A 25 -2.01 12.04 -7.35
N ARG A 26 -1.91 12.66 -6.17
CA ARG A 26 -0.69 13.29 -5.69
C ARG A 26 0.44 12.26 -5.59
N PHE A 27 0.17 11.10 -5.03
CA PHE A 27 1.16 10.02 -4.89
C PHE A 27 1.62 9.50 -6.25
N ARG A 28 0.70 9.37 -7.22
CA ARG A 28 1.00 8.96 -8.60
C ARG A 28 1.81 10.01 -9.38
N THR A 29 1.61 11.28 -9.06
CA THR A 29 2.26 12.41 -9.75
C THR A 29 3.62 12.74 -9.14
N ASP A 30 3.66 12.91 -7.83
CA ASP A 30 4.81 13.44 -7.08
C ASP A 30 5.63 12.33 -6.40
N GLY A 31 5.02 11.17 -6.15
CA GLY A 31 5.61 10.08 -5.39
C GLY A 31 5.74 10.43 -3.90
N VAL A 32 6.82 9.96 -3.30
CA VAL A 32 7.15 10.18 -1.88
C VAL A 32 8.33 11.13 -1.75
N THR A 33 8.38 11.87 -0.65
CA THR A 33 9.56 12.65 -0.26
C THR A 33 10.67 11.73 0.27
N GLN A 34 11.91 12.21 0.30
CA GLN A 34 13.01 11.45 0.89
C GLN A 34 12.74 11.12 2.36
N SER A 35 12.23 12.08 3.12
CA SER A 35 11.90 11.88 4.54
C SER A 35 10.80 10.82 4.78
N GLU A 36 9.83 10.69 3.87
CA GLU A 36 8.82 9.65 3.94
C GLU A 36 9.41 8.27 3.63
N LEU A 37 10.28 8.19 2.62
CA LEU A 37 10.98 6.96 2.30
C LEU A 37 11.88 6.50 3.44
N ASP A 38 12.64 7.41 4.04
CA ASP A 38 13.55 7.08 5.14
C ASP A 38 12.78 6.59 6.37
N ARG A 39 11.67 7.24 6.73
CA ARG A 39 10.78 6.77 7.81
C ARG A 39 10.17 5.40 7.51
N ALA A 40 9.76 5.16 6.27
CA ALA A 40 9.22 3.86 5.87
C ALA A 40 10.28 2.76 5.98
N ARG A 41 11.53 3.03 5.60
CA ARG A 41 12.65 2.09 5.77
C ARG A 41 12.90 1.77 7.24
N GLU A 42 12.97 2.78 8.11
CA GLU A 42 13.14 2.58 9.55
C GLU A 42 12.02 1.70 10.13
N GLN A 43 10.77 1.94 9.73
CA GLN A 43 9.63 1.14 10.17
C GLN A 43 9.72 -0.31 9.68
N VAL A 44 10.14 -0.53 8.42
CA VAL A 44 10.34 -1.87 7.88
C VAL A 44 11.48 -2.59 8.61
N HIS A 45 12.61 -1.91 8.86
CA HIS A 45 13.71 -2.45 9.62
C HIS A 45 13.26 -2.92 11.00
N ALA A 46 12.56 -2.07 11.74
CA ALA A 46 12.03 -2.44 13.05
C ALA A 46 11.08 -3.66 12.96
N SER A 47 10.18 -3.68 11.97
CA SER A 47 9.22 -4.77 11.77
C SER A 47 9.92 -6.10 11.44
N VAL A 48 10.92 -6.08 10.58
CA VAL A 48 11.71 -7.29 10.22
C VAL A 48 12.44 -7.82 11.42
N LEU A 49 13.11 -6.95 12.20
CA LEU A 49 13.86 -7.37 13.39
C LEU A 49 12.93 -7.92 14.49
N MET A 50 11.80 -7.25 14.75
CA MET A 50 10.82 -7.74 15.72
C MET A 50 10.19 -9.07 15.31
N ALA A 51 10.00 -9.31 14.00
CA ALA A 51 9.49 -10.59 13.50
C ALA A 51 10.44 -11.75 13.74
N GLU A 52 11.76 -11.50 13.81
CA GLU A 52 12.77 -12.54 14.13
C GLU A 52 12.70 -13.00 15.61
N GLU A 53 12.14 -12.21 16.51
CA GLU A 53 11.95 -12.60 17.92
C GLU A 53 10.78 -13.58 18.09
N SER A 54 9.82 -13.58 17.18
CA SER A 54 8.65 -14.46 17.23
C SER A 54 8.92 -15.80 16.54
N THR A 55 8.84 -16.90 17.30
CA THR A 55 8.99 -18.26 16.73
C THR A 55 7.94 -18.57 15.69
N ALA A 56 6.70 -18.12 15.87
CA ALA A 56 5.62 -18.31 14.88
C ALA A 56 5.89 -17.51 13.59
N SER A 57 6.36 -16.27 13.71
CA SER A 57 6.72 -15.45 12.54
C SER A 57 7.90 -16.07 11.79
N ARG A 58 8.92 -16.56 12.50
CA ARG A 58 10.05 -17.24 11.88
C ARG A 58 9.64 -18.52 11.16
N MET A 59 8.79 -19.33 11.79
CA MET A 59 8.24 -20.54 11.15
C MET A 59 7.51 -20.22 9.85
N ASN A 60 6.61 -19.26 9.90
CA ASN A 60 5.85 -18.83 8.72
C ASN A 60 6.79 -18.28 7.63
N LYS A 61 7.75 -17.43 7.99
CA LYS A 61 8.75 -16.89 7.06
C LYS A 61 9.53 -18.00 6.36
N LEU A 62 10.01 -19.00 7.11
CA LEU A 62 10.74 -20.14 6.56
C LEU A 62 9.85 -20.92 5.57
N GLY A 63 8.63 -21.26 5.98
CA GLY A 63 7.67 -21.98 5.12
C GLY A 63 7.31 -21.22 3.84
N TYR A 64 6.99 -19.94 3.94
CA TYR A 64 6.68 -19.13 2.76
C TYR A 64 7.89 -18.93 1.85
N SER A 65 9.06 -18.68 2.41
CA SER A 65 10.29 -18.51 1.63
C SER A 65 10.62 -19.76 0.83
N GLU A 66 10.53 -20.93 1.44
CA GLU A 66 10.77 -22.19 0.74
C GLU A 66 9.70 -22.45 -0.33
N LEU A 67 8.43 -22.31 0.01
CA LEU A 67 7.33 -22.60 -0.93
C LEU A 67 7.29 -21.68 -2.15
N TYR A 68 7.54 -20.37 -1.97
CA TYR A 68 7.38 -19.39 -3.05
C TYR A 68 8.69 -19.03 -3.75
N LEU A 69 9.83 -19.12 -3.04
CA LEU A 69 11.11 -18.69 -3.57
C LEU A 69 12.09 -19.85 -3.77
N GLY A 70 11.78 -21.04 -3.26
CA GLY A 70 12.67 -22.19 -3.29
C GLY A 70 13.95 -22.02 -2.44
N ARG A 71 13.99 -20.99 -1.58
CA ARG A 71 15.08 -20.73 -0.66
C ARG A 71 14.67 -19.84 0.49
N VAL A 72 15.33 -19.98 1.61
CA VAL A 72 15.16 -19.07 2.75
C VAL A 72 15.94 -17.78 2.53
N LEU A 73 15.28 -16.64 2.72
CA LEU A 73 15.92 -15.33 2.69
C LEU A 73 16.37 -14.93 4.10
N PRO A 74 17.67 -14.71 4.33
CA PRO A 74 18.17 -14.14 5.58
C PRO A 74 17.62 -12.72 5.80
N ALA A 75 17.53 -12.29 7.06
CA ALA A 75 16.97 -10.97 7.39
C ALA A 75 17.80 -9.83 6.81
N ASP A 76 19.12 -9.95 6.80
CA ASP A 76 20.04 -8.98 6.21
C ASP A 76 19.84 -8.83 4.68
N GLU A 77 19.60 -9.92 3.96
CA GLU A 77 19.26 -9.86 2.53
C GLU A 77 17.93 -9.16 2.30
N VAL A 78 16.94 -9.44 3.15
CA VAL A 78 15.62 -8.75 3.07
C VAL A 78 15.78 -7.25 3.31
N LEU A 79 16.51 -6.86 4.36
CA LEU A 79 16.76 -5.46 4.68
C LEU A 79 17.53 -4.74 3.56
N ALA A 80 18.57 -5.36 3.02
CA ALA A 80 19.34 -4.80 1.91
C ALA A 80 18.47 -4.53 0.67
N ARG A 81 17.48 -5.38 0.39
CA ARG A 81 16.51 -5.15 -0.70
C ARG A 81 15.60 -3.96 -0.45
N TYR A 82 15.14 -3.78 0.79
CA TYR A 82 14.34 -2.60 1.15
C TYR A 82 15.18 -1.31 1.10
N ASP A 83 16.44 -1.37 1.51
CA ASP A 83 17.36 -0.22 1.45
C ASP A 83 17.68 0.20 0.00
N ALA A 84 17.66 -0.75 -0.91
CA ALA A 84 17.90 -0.49 -2.34
C ALA A 84 16.71 0.18 -3.05
N VAL A 85 15.49 0.16 -2.46
CA VAL A 85 14.30 0.79 -3.08
C VAL A 85 14.50 2.30 -3.15
N THR A 86 14.32 2.88 -4.33
CA THR A 86 14.44 4.31 -4.58
C THR A 86 13.07 4.99 -4.63
N ARG A 87 13.06 6.33 -4.60
CA ARG A 87 11.83 7.11 -4.82
C ARG A 87 11.28 6.91 -6.23
N GLU A 88 12.16 6.75 -7.19
CA GLU A 88 11.83 6.49 -8.60
C GLU A 88 11.14 5.13 -8.76
N ASP A 89 11.57 4.10 -8.05
CA ASP A 89 10.92 2.79 -8.05
C ASP A 89 9.50 2.88 -7.51
N ILE A 90 9.32 3.61 -6.39
CA ILE A 90 7.99 3.82 -5.79
C ILE A 90 7.08 4.59 -6.75
N LEU A 91 7.57 5.67 -7.36
CA LEU A 91 6.82 6.48 -8.31
C LEU A 91 6.43 5.66 -9.55
N GLY A 92 7.38 4.86 -10.07
CA GLY A 92 7.13 3.94 -11.19
C GLY A 92 6.01 2.95 -10.88
N LEU A 93 6.09 2.30 -9.73
CA LEU A 93 5.07 1.34 -9.27
C LEU A 93 3.72 2.02 -9.02
N ALA A 94 3.71 3.23 -8.45
CA ALA A 94 2.48 4.00 -8.23
C ALA A 94 1.76 4.30 -9.55
N ARG A 95 2.49 4.70 -10.58
CA ARG A 95 1.94 4.98 -11.92
C ARG A 95 1.38 3.73 -12.60
N GLU A 96 1.99 2.58 -12.37
CA GLU A 96 1.53 1.31 -12.92
C GLU A 96 0.29 0.76 -12.19
N THR A 97 0.24 0.92 -10.86
CA THR A 97 -0.77 0.25 -10.03
C THR A 97 -1.97 1.13 -9.70
N LEU A 98 -1.79 2.46 -9.59
CA LEU A 98 -2.85 3.41 -9.24
C LEU A 98 -3.53 3.98 -10.50
N ASP A 99 -4.21 3.10 -11.22
CA ASP A 99 -4.97 3.45 -12.42
C ASP A 99 -6.47 3.55 -12.07
N PHE A 100 -7.02 4.77 -12.12
CA PHE A 100 -8.42 5.02 -11.76
C PHE A 100 -9.41 4.42 -12.77
N ASP A 101 -9.00 4.13 -14.00
CA ASP A 101 -9.84 3.43 -14.97
C ASP A 101 -10.02 1.95 -14.62
N ARG A 102 -9.13 1.41 -13.80
CA ARG A 102 -9.12 0.01 -13.37
C ARG A 102 -9.50 -0.18 -11.91
N VAL A 103 -10.02 0.86 -11.24
CA VAL A 103 -10.43 0.77 -9.85
C VAL A 103 -11.70 -0.06 -9.70
N SER A 104 -11.74 -0.89 -8.68
CA SER A 104 -12.96 -1.55 -8.21
C SER A 104 -13.38 -0.92 -6.90
N PHE A 105 -14.64 -0.51 -6.82
CA PHE A 105 -15.22 0.10 -5.63
C PHE A 105 -16.33 -0.79 -5.06
N SER A 106 -16.33 -0.97 -3.77
CA SER A 106 -17.39 -1.65 -3.04
C SER A 106 -17.75 -0.87 -1.79
N ALA A 107 -19.03 -0.68 -1.56
CA ALA A 107 -19.52 0.02 -0.37
C ALA A 107 -20.74 -0.67 0.22
N VAL A 108 -20.91 -0.57 1.52
CA VAL A 108 -22.03 -1.13 2.28
C VAL A 108 -22.58 -0.06 3.22
N GLY A 109 -23.92 0.15 3.19
CA GLY A 109 -24.58 1.11 4.05
C GLY A 109 -25.76 1.82 3.37
N ARG A 110 -26.06 3.04 3.81
CA ARG A 110 -27.03 3.91 3.15
C ARG A 110 -26.34 4.67 2.02
N LEU A 111 -26.28 4.04 0.88
CA LEU A 111 -25.51 4.52 -0.26
C LEU A 111 -26.27 5.58 -1.09
N ARG A 112 -25.54 6.31 -1.91
CA ARG A 112 -26.01 7.16 -2.99
C ARG A 112 -26.16 6.34 -4.27
N PRO A 113 -26.72 6.89 -5.36
CA PRO A 113 -26.71 6.26 -6.67
C PRO A 113 -25.29 5.92 -7.13
N GLN A 114 -25.13 4.80 -7.82
CA GLN A 114 -23.83 4.31 -8.29
C GLN A 114 -23.11 5.34 -9.16
N GLU A 115 -23.85 6.07 -9.98
CA GLU A 115 -23.32 7.05 -10.92
C GLU A 115 -22.56 8.19 -10.22
N GLU A 116 -22.98 8.58 -9.01
CA GLU A 116 -22.29 9.60 -8.22
C GLU A 116 -20.88 9.13 -7.80
N TYR A 117 -20.74 7.86 -7.42
CA TYR A 117 -19.43 7.28 -7.06
C TYR A 117 -18.54 7.12 -8.29
N GLU A 118 -19.10 6.68 -9.43
CA GLU A 118 -18.34 6.52 -10.67
C GLU A 118 -17.80 7.86 -11.16
N GLN A 119 -18.63 8.91 -11.16
CA GLN A 119 -18.19 10.26 -11.50
C GLN A 119 -17.09 10.76 -10.57
N GLN A 120 -17.20 10.50 -9.27
CA GLN A 120 -16.22 10.97 -8.30
C GLN A 120 -14.90 10.23 -8.38
N LEU A 121 -14.89 8.93 -8.73
CA LEU A 121 -13.69 8.12 -8.80
C LEU A 121 -12.97 8.24 -10.15
N LYS A 122 -13.72 8.37 -11.25
CA LYS A 122 -13.15 8.44 -12.62
C LYS A 122 -12.95 9.88 -13.11
N GLY A 123 -13.64 10.85 -12.46
CA GLY A 123 -13.53 12.29 -12.55
C GLY A 123 -13.57 12.97 -13.75
#